data_7684dd971e20a2000208cef665ee4f49
#
_entry.id   7684dd971e20a2000208cef665ee4f49
#
_cell.length_a   1.000
_cell.length_b   1.000
_cell.length_c   1.000
_cell.angle_alpha   90.00
_cell.angle_beta   90.00
_cell.angle_gamma   90.00
#
_symmetry.space_group_name_H-M   'P 1'
#
loop_
_entity.id
_entity.type
_entity.pdbx_description
1 polymer ?
#
loop_
_entity_poly.entity_id
_entity_poly.type
_entity_poly.pdbx_seq_one_letter_code
_entity_poly.pdbx_strand_id
1 'polypeptide(L)'
;LIPGKITGTVAAKLIAIAESRRDCIAVISPQRTDVINSSTSTKKTDNIVDFFNTIASTSYAIFDSGYKYLYDKYNDTYRYVPCAADVAGLCISSTINSETWFSPAGYNRGNLRNAAKLAYSPRKAERDRLYTARVNPVVAFPGQGVVLFGDKTGLSSPSAFDRINVRRLFIELEKNIARFSKFQLFEINDELTRSAFKGAVDPYLRNVQGRRGIYDFLVVCDDSNNTADVIDRNEFQAEIYIKPARSINFITITFVATRTGVSFNELIG
;
A
#
# COMPACT_ATOMS: atom_id res chain seq x y z
N LEU A 1 14.28 4.33 8.11
CA LEU A 1 14.58 5.63 7.49
C LEU A 1 16.07 5.79 7.36
N ILE A 2 16.62 5.71 6.16
CA ILE A 2 18.04 5.97 5.93
C ILE A 2 18.15 7.37 5.32
N PRO A 3 18.60 8.39 6.10
CA PRO A 3 18.98 9.66 5.53
C PRO A 3 20.31 9.47 4.82
N GLY A 4 20.36 9.59 3.51
CA GLY A 4 21.59 9.50 2.75
C GLY A 4 21.36 9.03 1.32
N LYS A 5 22.43 8.71 0.62
CA LYS A 5 22.37 8.13 -0.73
C LYS A 5 21.64 6.78 -0.70
N ILE A 6 20.38 6.75 -1.08
CA ILE A 6 19.72 5.49 -1.41
C ILE A 6 20.37 5.00 -2.69
N THR A 7 21.08 3.90 -2.62
CA THR A 7 21.61 3.17 -3.78
C THR A 7 20.71 1.98 -4.04
N GLY A 8 20.75 1.43 -5.26
CA GLY A 8 20.02 0.20 -5.57
C GLY A 8 20.32 -0.94 -4.61
N THR A 9 21.57 -1.05 -4.14
CA THR A 9 22.00 -2.05 -3.13
C THR A 9 21.31 -1.85 -1.78
N VAL A 10 21.19 -0.62 -1.29
CA VAL A 10 20.51 -0.32 -0.02
C VAL A 10 19.02 -0.58 -0.15
N ALA A 11 18.41 -0.16 -1.26
CA ALA A 11 17.01 -0.43 -1.54
C ALA A 11 16.72 -1.94 -1.56
N ALA A 12 17.54 -2.73 -2.26
CA ALA A 12 17.39 -4.18 -2.31
C ALA A 12 17.52 -4.85 -0.92
N LYS A 13 18.44 -4.39 -0.07
CA LYS A 13 18.57 -4.92 1.29
C LYS A 13 17.35 -4.58 2.17
N LEU A 14 16.81 -3.37 2.07
CA LEU A 14 15.59 -2.99 2.80
C LEU A 14 14.39 -3.83 2.37
N ILE A 15 14.25 -4.09 1.09
CA ILE A 15 13.22 -4.96 0.54
C ILE A 15 13.39 -6.38 1.05
N ALA A 16 14.61 -6.94 0.98
CA ALA A 16 14.89 -8.28 1.46
C ALA A 16 14.54 -8.47 2.95
N ILE A 17 14.77 -7.45 3.78
CA ILE A 17 14.35 -7.46 5.18
C ILE A 17 12.82 -7.49 5.28
N ALA A 18 12.11 -6.65 4.51
CA ALA A 18 10.66 -6.59 4.54
C ALA A 18 10.02 -7.91 4.07
N GLU A 19 10.57 -8.54 3.03
CA GLU A 19 10.13 -9.83 2.49
C GLU A 19 10.40 -10.99 3.45
N SER A 20 11.55 -10.97 4.13
CA SER A 20 11.88 -11.98 5.13
C SER A 20 10.96 -11.87 6.36
N ARG A 21 10.70 -10.67 6.82
CA ARG A 21 9.85 -10.42 8.00
C ARG A 21 8.37 -10.59 7.73
N ARG A 22 7.88 -10.15 6.56
CA ARG A 22 6.47 -10.13 6.13
C ARG A 22 5.51 -9.30 7.02
N ASP A 23 6.01 -8.64 8.05
CA ASP A 23 5.24 -7.81 8.99
C ASP A 23 5.41 -6.31 8.79
N CYS A 24 6.15 -5.90 7.75
CA CYS A 24 6.44 -4.51 7.42
C CYS A 24 6.53 -4.27 5.92
N ILE A 25 6.56 -2.99 5.53
CA ILE A 25 6.72 -2.54 4.15
C ILE A 25 7.89 -1.55 4.09
N ALA A 26 8.78 -1.72 3.11
CA ALA A 26 9.85 -0.78 2.83
C ALA A 26 9.32 0.39 2.00
N VAL A 27 9.67 1.63 2.36
CA VAL A 27 9.35 2.83 1.56
C VAL A 27 10.63 3.39 1.00
N ILE A 28 10.69 3.58 -0.32
CA ILE A 28 11.92 3.89 -1.05
C ILE A 28 11.68 5.07 -1.99
N SER A 29 12.50 6.12 -1.82
CA SER A 29 12.62 7.23 -2.77
C SER A 29 13.73 6.94 -3.79
N PRO A 30 13.71 7.55 -4.99
CA PRO A 30 14.77 7.40 -5.99
C PRO A 30 16.09 8.00 -5.47
N GLN A 31 17.17 7.78 -6.21
CA GLN A 31 18.46 8.39 -5.88
C GLN A 31 18.37 9.91 -5.98
N ARG A 32 19.09 10.60 -5.10
CA ARG A 32 19.12 12.06 -5.06
C ARG A 32 19.60 12.66 -6.40
N THR A 33 20.59 12.04 -7.01
CA THR A 33 21.18 12.47 -8.28
C THR A 33 20.20 12.41 -9.44
N ASP A 34 19.25 11.47 -9.40
CA ASP A 34 18.28 11.25 -10.46
C ASP A 34 17.22 12.37 -10.52
N VAL A 35 16.95 13.00 -9.38
CA VAL A 35 15.89 13.99 -9.22
C VAL A 35 16.44 15.41 -9.13
N ILE A 36 17.48 15.64 -8.30
CA ILE A 36 17.95 17.00 -7.96
C ILE A 36 18.93 17.53 -8.99
N ASN A 37 19.84 16.70 -9.49
CA ASN A 37 20.88 17.09 -10.42
C ASN A 37 20.48 16.99 -11.90
N SER A 38 19.29 16.52 -12.21
CA SER A 38 18.81 16.40 -13.58
C SER A 38 18.15 17.69 -14.07
N SER A 39 18.41 18.07 -15.32
CA SER A 39 18.05 19.38 -15.85
C SER A 39 16.58 19.51 -16.31
N THR A 40 15.98 18.44 -16.81
CA THR A 40 14.61 18.49 -17.37
C THR A 40 13.67 17.53 -16.66
N SER A 41 12.37 17.86 -16.68
CA SER A 41 11.31 17.04 -16.08
C SER A 41 11.26 15.62 -16.66
N THR A 42 11.35 15.52 -17.99
CA THR A 42 11.36 14.23 -18.70
C THR A 42 12.54 13.38 -18.29
N LYS A 43 13.76 13.97 -18.23
CA LYS A 43 14.97 13.24 -17.82
C LYS A 43 14.90 12.77 -16.38
N LYS A 44 14.27 13.56 -15.48
CA LYS A 44 14.01 13.12 -14.11
C LYS A 44 13.07 11.90 -14.10
N THR A 45 12.01 11.93 -14.90
CA THR A 45 11.10 10.78 -15.05
C THR A 45 11.85 9.54 -15.52
N ASP A 46 12.66 9.67 -16.56
CA ASP A 46 13.45 8.55 -17.13
C ASP A 46 14.39 7.96 -16.07
N ASN A 47 15.18 8.78 -15.42
CA ASN A 47 16.10 8.34 -14.38
C ASN A 47 15.38 7.63 -13.21
N ILE A 48 14.24 8.15 -12.77
CA ILE A 48 13.44 7.52 -11.70
C ILE A 48 12.93 6.15 -12.15
N VAL A 49 12.39 6.06 -13.36
CA VAL A 49 11.88 4.81 -13.93
C VAL A 49 13.02 3.79 -14.07
N ASP A 50 14.16 4.21 -14.62
CA ASP A 50 15.33 3.35 -14.80
C ASP A 50 15.84 2.84 -13.45
N PHE A 51 15.92 3.69 -12.43
CA PHE A 51 16.30 3.27 -11.08
C PHE A 51 15.38 2.19 -10.53
N PHE A 52 14.06 2.40 -10.57
CA PHE A 52 13.13 1.42 -10.01
C PHE A 52 12.97 0.16 -10.87
N ASN A 53 13.29 0.21 -12.16
CA ASN A 53 13.35 -0.97 -13.03
C ASN A 53 14.49 -1.92 -12.67
N THR A 54 15.56 -1.42 -12.02
CA THR A 54 16.64 -2.29 -11.50
C THR A 54 16.24 -3.06 -10.25
N ILE A 55 15.15 -2.68 -9.61
CA ILE A 55 14.67 -3.29 -8.37
C ILE A 55 13.69 -4.42 -8.67
N ALA A 56 13.90 -5.56 -8.02
CA ALA A 56 13.03 -6.73 -8.15
C ALA A 56 11.57 -6.41 -7.82
N SER A 57 10.66 -7.13 -8.48
CA SER A 57 9.22 -7.01 -8.27
C SER A 57 8.84 -7.52 -6.88
N THR A 58 8.19 -6.67 -6.09
CA THR A 58 7.76 -7.04 -4.72
C THR A 58 6.53 -6.26 -4.28
N SER A 59 5.66 -6.89 -3.51
CA SER A 59 4.54 -6.20 -2.87
C SER A 59 4.91 -5.61 -1.49
N TYR A 60 6.11 -5.88 -0.98
CA TYR A 60 6.59 -5.38 0.31
C TYR A 60 7.38 -4.07 0.21
N ALA A 61 7.26 -3.38 -0.92
CA ALA A 61 7.85 -2.05 -1.12
C ALA A 61 6.85 -1.04 -1.66
N ILE A 62 7.06 0.23 -1.32
CA ILE A 62 6.36 1.40 -1.85
C ILE A 62 7.42 2.31 -2.45
N PHE A 63 7.26 2.69 -3.71
CA PHE A 63 8.16 3.59 -4.43
C PHE A 63 7.52 4.95 -4.58
N ASP A 64 8.21 6.03 -4.18
CA ASP A 64 7.80 7.41 -4.40
C ASP A 64 8.64 8.11 -5.49
N SER A 65 8.22 9.29 -5.94
CA SER A 65 8.84 9.98 -7.05
C SER A 65 9.89 11.02 -6.67
N GLY A 66 10.24 11.17 -5.37
CA GLY A 66 11.29 12.14 -5.15
C GLY A 66 11.52 12.78 -3.81
N TYR A 67 11.82 14.08 -3.87
CA TYR A 67 12.35 14.87 -2.78
C TYR A 67 11.56 16.14 -2.56
N LYS A 68 11.26 16.46 -1.30
CA LYS A 68 10.72 17.75 -0.88
C LYS A 68 11.82 18.67 -0.35
N TYR A 69 11.60 19.97 -0.50
CA TYR A 69 12.44 21.02 0.04
C TYR A 69 11.81 21.54 1.33
N LEU A 70 12.52 21.46 2.43
CA LEU A 70 12.03 21.90 3.74
C LEU A 70 13.10 22.68 4.49
N TYR A 71 12.66 23.46 5.45
CA TYR A 71 13.52 24.18 6.37
C TYR A 71 13.98 23.27 7.52
N ASP A 72 15.30 23.13 7.66
CA ASP A 72 15.95 22.46 8.78
C ASP A 72 16.23 23.46 9.89
N LYS A 73 15.35 23.50 10.89
CA LYS A 73 15.41 24.45 11.98
C LYS A 73 16.64 24.29 12.90
N TYR A 74 17.31 23.15 12.86
CA TYR A 74 18.48 22.87 13.70
C TYR A 74 19.77 23.40 13.08
N ASN A 75 19.82 23.46 11.75
CA ASN A 75 21.00 23.96 11.02
C ASN A 75 20.71 25.28 10.29
N ASP A 76 19.57 25.91 10.53
CA ASP A 76 19.14 27.17 9.91
C ASP A 76 19.32 27.18 8.38
N THR A 77 18.90 26.12 7.72
CA THR A 77 19.07 25.99 6.27
C THR A 77 17.95 25.18 5.63
N TYR A 78 17.72 25.42 4.35
CA TYR A 78 16.80 24.63 3.55
C TYR A 78 17.49 23.44 2.91
N ARG A 79 16.86 22.27 2.96
CA ARG A 79 17.42 21.03 2.41
C ARG A 79 16.38 20.25 1.60
N TYR A 80 16.88 19.50 0.62
CA TYR A 80 16.09 18.45 -0.03
C TYR A 80 16.20 17.16 0.78
N VAL A 81 15.03 16.63 1.18
CA VAL A 81 14.92 15.34 1.87
C VAL A 81 14.04 14.39 1.08
N PRO A 82 14.30 13.07 1.11
CA PRO A 82 13.49 12.08 0.42
C PRO A 82 12.06 12.03 0.99
N CYS A 83 11.07 11.80 0.13
CA CYS A 83 9.66 11.70 0.52
C CYS A 83 9.31 10.38 1.21
N ALA A 84 10.19 9.36 1.21
CA ALA A 84 9.94 8.06 1.82
C ALA A 84 9.48 8.14 3.27
N ALA A 85 10.07 9.05 4.07
CA ALA A 85 9.68 9.27 5.46
C ALA A 85 8.23 9.79 5.57
N ASP A 86 7.87 10.72 4.69
CA ASP A 86 6.51 11.26 4.65
C ASP A 86 5.50 10.20 4.23
N VAL A 87 5.81 9.41 3.20
CA VAL A 87 4.94 8.31 2.74
C VAL A 87 4.73 7.28 3.86
N ALA A 88 5.78 6.92 4.61
CA ALA A 88 5.66 6.10 5.81
C ALA A 88 4.76 6.77 6.87
N GLY A 89 4.94 8.08 7.09
CA GLY A 89 4.11 8.88 7.99
C GLY A 89 2.64 8.91 7.56
N LEU A 90 2.35 9.02 6.26
CA LEU A 90 0.99 8.94 5.72
C LEU A 90 0.36 7.56 5.97
N CYS A 91 1.13 6.48 5.83
CA CYS A 91 0.65 5.14 6.18
C CYS A 91 0.27 5.03 7.66
N ILE A 92 1.09 5.58 8.56
CA ILE A 92 0.82 5.59 10.00
C ILE A 92 -0.38 6.49 10.31
N SER A 93 -0.44 7.69 9.74
CA SER A 93 -1.56 8.62 9.91
C SER A 93 -2.88 8.02 9.43
N SER A 94 -2.86 7.30 8.30
CA SER A 94 -4.04 6.56 7.82
C SER A 94 -4.50 5.48 8.80
N THR A 95 -3.58 4.77 9.45
CA THR A 95 -3.93 3.78 10.48
C THR A 95 -4.55 4.41 11.71
N ILE A 96 -4.03 5.56 12.16
CA ILE A 96 -4.51 6.23 13.39
C ILE A 96 -5.87 6.90 13.18
N ASN A 97 -6.04 7.61 12.05
CA ASN A 97 -7.22 8.44 11.80
C ASN A 97 -8.35 7.71 11.06
N SER A 98 -8.05 6.55 10.48
CA SER A 98 -9.01 5.73 9.74
C SER A 98 -8.74 4.26 10.07
N GLU A 99 -8.19 3.50 9.13
CA GLU A 99 -7.83 2.09 9.30
C GLU A 99 -6.60 1.75 8.45
N THR A 100 -5.93 0.66 8.79
CA THR A 100 -4.74 0.18 8.07
C THR A 100 -5.01 -0.10 6.59
N TRP A 101 -6.22 -0.52 6.26
CA TRP A 101 -6.64 -0.88 4.90
C TRP A 101 -7.19 0.28 4.06
N PHE A 102 -7.16 1.52 4.56
CA PHE A 102 -7.42 2.68 3.72
C PHE A 102 -6.14 3.13 3.01
N SER A 103 -6.30 3.53 1.74
CA SER A 103 -5.18 4.07 0.95
C SER A 103 -4.60 5.32 1.61
N PRO A 104 -3.26 5.41 1.75
CA PRO A 104 -2.62 6.63 2.28
C PRO A 104 -2.53 7.76 1.24
N ALA A 105 -2.99 7.52 -0.01
CA ALA A 105 -2.89 8.46 -1.11
C ALA A 105 -4.16 9.33 -1.28
N GLY A 106 -4.05 10.34 -2.14
CA GLY A 106 -5.16 11.22 -2.53
C GLY A 106 -5.33 12.44 -1.63
N TYR A 107 -6.26 13.32 -2.01
CA TYR A 107 -6.47 14.62 -1.37
C TYR A 107 -6.87 14.51 0.11
N ASN A 108 -7.58 13.46 0.50
CA ASN A 108 -8.09 13.31 1.86
C ASN A 108 -7.02 12.86 2.87
N ARG A 109 -6.04 12.07 2.46
CA ARG A 109 -5.06 11.43 3.35
C ARG A 109 -3.60 11.57 2.91
N GLY A 110 -3.37 11.88 1.62
CA GLY A 110 -2.05 11.87 1.02
C GLY A 110 -1.28 13.20 1.10
N ASN A 111 -1.70 14.15 1.92
CA ASN A 111 -1.06 15.46 2.00
C ASN A 111 0.25 15.42 2.79
N LEU A 112 1.37 15.76 2.13
CA LEU A 112 2.69 15.87 2.74
C LEU A 112 2.85 17.23 3.42
N ARG A 113 3.17 17.22 4.70
CA ARG A 113 3.37 18.45 5.48
C ARG A 113 4.79 18.98 5.34
N ASN A 114 4.98 20.26 5.66
CA ASN A 114 6.30 20.94 5.67
C ASN A 114 7.08 20.79 4.36
N ALA A 115 6.43 20.94 3.22
CA ALA A 115 7.03 20.95 1.91
C ALA A 115 6.94 22.36 1.32
N ALA A 116 8.04 23.13 1.32
CA ALA A 116 8.06 24.43 0.69
C ALA A 116 7.97 24.32 -0.84
N LYS A 117 8.62 23.31 -1.40
CA LYS A 117 8.50 22.91 -2.83
C LYS A 117 8.96 21.47 -3.02
N LEU A 118 8.66 20.90 -4.18
CA LEU A 118 9.21 19.63 -4.64
C LEU A 118 10.45 19.87 -5.53
N ALA A 119 11.41 18.95 -5.48
CA ALA A 119 12.52 18.91 -6.44
C ALA A 119 12.01 18.57 -7.86
N TYR A 120 10.91 17.85 -7.92
CA TYR A 120 10.25 17.41 -9.15
C TYR A 120 8.75 17.25 -8.89
N SER A 121 7.93 17.93 -9.69
CA SER A 121 6.47 17.78 -9.67
C SER A 121 6.02 17.32 -11.06
N PRO A 122 5.67 16.03 -11.24
CA PRO A 122 5.37 15.45 -12.54
C PRO A 122 4.06 15.99 -13.13
N ARG A 123 4.06 16.27 -14.45
CA ARG A 123 2.87 16.58 -15.24
C ARG A 123 2.06 15.31 -15.51
N LYS A 124 0.88 15.43 -16.09
CA LYS A 124 -0.03 14.30 -16.32
C LYS A 124 0.65 13.13 -17.03
N ALA A 125 1.27 13.35 -18.18
CA ALA A 125 1.94 12.29 -18.94
C ALA A 125 3.11 11.64 -18.17
N GLU A 126 3.85 12.43 -17.40
CA GLU A 126 4.95 11.94 -16.56
C GLU A 126 4.41 11.13 -15.39
N ARG A 127 3.28 11.54 -14.77
CA ARG A 127 2.60 10.76 -13.73
C ARG A 127 2.13 9.42 -14.26
N ASP A 128 1.56 9.39 -15.45
CA ASP A 128 1.07 8.15 -16.06
C ASP A 128 2.23 7.18 -16.31
N ARG A 129 3.38 7.67 -16.78
CA ARG A 129 4.61 6.87 -16.94
C ARG A 129 5.15 6.34 -15.61
N LEU A 130 5.27 7.20 -14.60
CA LEU A 130 5.70 6.81 -13.26
C LEU A 130 4.79 5.74 -12.68
N TYR A 131 3.48 5.95 -12.78
CA TYR A 131 2.49 5.03 -12.25
C TYR A 131 2.49 3.68 -12.98
N THR A 132 2.74 3.68 -14.29
CA THR A 132 2.96 2.43 -15.06
C THR A 132 4.21 1.70 -14.57
N ALA A 133 5.28 2.43 -14.24
CA ALA A 133 6.52 1.90 -13.68
C ALA A 133 6.46 1.61 -12.17
N ARG A 134 5.28 1.48 -11.57
CA ARG A 134 5.06 1.16 -10.13
C ARG A 134 5.49 2.27 -9.15
N VAL A 135 5.76 3.46 -9.63
CA VAL A 135 6.17 4.60 -8.82
C VAL A 135 4.95 5.46 -8.48
N ASN A 136 4.77 5.79 -7.21
CA ASN A 136 3.68 6.64 -6.75
C ASN A 136 4.09 8.11 -6.87
N PRO A 137 3.47 8.89 -7.74
CA PRO A 137 3.82 10.28 -7.93
C PRO A 137 3.53 11.11 -6.67
N VAL A 138 4.49 11.93 -6.26
CA VAL A 138 4.29 13.02 -5.30
C VAL A 138 4.15 14.31 -6.10
N VAL A 139 3.03 14.98 -5.98
CA VAL A 139 2.63 16.09 -6.87
C VAL A 139 2.22 17.31 -6.07
N ALA A 140 2.68 18.49 -6.50
CA ALA A 140 2.17 19.74 -5.98
C ALA A 140 0.95 20.20 -6.81
N PHE A 141 -0.23 20.20 -6.18
CA PHE A 141 -1.47 20.67 -6.79
C PHE A 141 -1.80 22.07 -6.28
N PRO A 142 -2.13 23.02 -7.19
CA PRO A 142 -2.59 24.33 -6.78
C PRO A 142 -3.80 24.24 -5.84
N GLY A 143 -3.73 24.92 -4.70
CA GLY A 143 -4.80 24.93 -3.69
C GLY A 143 -4.91 23.66 -2.82
N GLN A 144 -4.20 22.58 -3.14
CA GLN A 144 -4.25 21.32 -2.39
C GLN A 144 -2.92 20.96 -1.70
N GLY A 145 -1.83 21.69 -2.03
CA GLY A 145 -0.51 21.42 -1.51
C GLY A 145 0.20 20.23 -2.17
N VAL A 146 1.12 19.62 -1.46
CA VAL A 146 1.90 18.47 -1.94
C VAL A 146 1.22 17.18 -1.52
N VAL A 147 0.89 16.33 -2.48
CA VAL A 147 0.06 15.14 -2.27
C VAL A 147 0.73 13.89 -2.86
N LEU A 148 0.70 12.79 -2.13
CA LEU A 148 0.96 11.45 -2.66
C LEU A 148 -0.21 11.05 -3.55
N PHE A 149 0.03 10.90 -4.86
CA PHE A 149 -1.01 10.66 -5.86
C PHE A 149 -0.83 9.32 -6.56
N GLY A 150 -0.70 8.26 -5.75
CA GLY A 150 -0.57 6.88 -6.21
C GLY A 150 -0.64 5.89 -5.06
N ASP A 151 -1.10 4.68 -5.35
CA ASP A 151 -1.42 3.63 -4.37
C ASP A 151 -0.90 2.26 -4.81
N LYS A 152 0.23 2.23 -5.52
CA LYS A 152 0.87 0.98 -5.98
C LYS A 152 1.97 0.52 -5.04
N THR A 153 2.07 -0.80 -4.88
CA THR A 153 3.28 -1.45 -4.37
C THR A 153 4.32 -1.60 -5.49
N GLY A 154 5.52 -2.05 -5.15
CA GLY A 154 6.58 -2.37 -6.11
C GLY A 154 6.32 -3.63 -6.94
N LEU A 155 5.13 -4.21 -6.91
CA LEU A 155 4.78 -5.42 -7.67
C LEU A 155 4.53 -5.07 -9.14
N SER A 156 5.18 -5.79 -10.05
CA SER A 156 5.07 -5.57 -11.50
C SER A 156 3.91 -6.32 -12.15
N SER A 157 3.53 -7.48 -11.60
CA SER A 157 2.43 -8.28 -12.12
C SER A 157 1.08 -7.82 -11.54
N PRO A 158 -0.02 -7.85 -12.32
CA PRO A 158 -1.34 -7.60 -11.82
C PRO A 158 -1.73 -8.61 -10.73
N SER A 159 -2.06 -8.12 -9.54
CA SER A 159 -2.47 -8.93 -8.38
C SER A 159 -3.30 -8.09 -7.43
N ALA A 160 -3.97 -8.73 -6.46
CA ALA A 160 -4.59 -8.01 -5.36
C ALA A 160 -3.54 -7.24 -4.53
N PHE A 161 -2.31 -7.75 -4.46
CA PHE A 161 -1.20 -7.16 -3.72
C PHE A 161 -0.44 -6.05 -4.46
N ASP A 162 -0.88 -5.66 -5.67
CA ASP A 162 -0.32 -4.52 -6.39
C ASP A 162 -0.73 -3.17 -5.78
N ARG A 163 -1.60 -3.18 -4.75
CA ARG A 163 -2.09 -2.00 -4.03
C ARG A 163 -1.57 -1.93 -2.60
N ILE A 164 -1.18 -0.72 -2.19
CA ILE A 164 -0.67 -0.46 -0.83
C ILE A 164 -1.71 -0.82 0.23
N ASN A 165 -2.96 -0.43 0.01
CA ASN A 165 -4.05 -0.68 0.96
C ASN A 165 -4.26 -2.18 1.20
N VAL A 166 -4.23 -3.00 0.14
CA VAL A 166 -4.41 -4.45 0.26
C VAL A 166 -3.23 -5.12 0.95
N ARG A 167 -1.98 -4.76 0.58
CA ARG A 167 -0.82 -5.32 1.26
C ARG A 167 -0.80 -4.99 2.75
N ARG A 168 -1.15 -3.77 3.11
CA ARG A 168 -1.24 -3.34 4.51
C ARG A 168 -2.37 -4.08 5.27
N LEU A 169 -3.52 -4.27 4.62
CA LEU A 169 -4.60 -5.09 5.16
C LEU A 169 -4.10 -6.50 5.52
N PHE A 170 -3.44 -7.18 4.57
CA PHE A 170 -2.98 -8.56 4.81
C PHE A 170 -1.92 -8.64 5.91
N ILE A 171 -0.98 -7.70 5.98
CA ILE A 171 -0.01 -7.64 7.10
C ILE A 171 -0.73 -7.53 8.45
N GLU A 172 -1.78 -6.72 8.54
CA GLU A 172 -2.57 -6.56 9.77
C GLU A 172 -3.35 -7.82 10.10
N LEU A 173 -3.99 -8.44 9.11
CA LEU A 173 -4.74 -9.69 9.29
C LEU A 173 -3.81 -10.84 9.71
N GLU A 174 -2.71 -11.05 9.00
CA GLU A 174 -1.73 -12.10 9.30
C GLU A 174 -1.19 -11.95 10.72
N LYS A 175 -0.85 -10.73 11.14
CA LYS A 175 -0.34 -10.43 12.47
C LYS A 175 -1.35 -10.73 13.58
N ASN A 176 -2.61 -10.38 13.40
CA ASN A 176 -3.64 -10.59 14.40
C ASN A 176 -4.08 -12.06 14.45
N ILE A 177 -4.25 -12.71 13.29
CA ILE A 177 -4.60 -14.14 13.23
C ILE A 177 -3.47 -14.99 13.82
N ALA A 178 -2.20 -14.66 13.56
CA ALA A 178 -1.07 -15.33 14.19
C ALA A 178 -1.07 -15.24 15.73
N ARG A 179 -1.70 -14.19 16.30
CA ARG A 179 -1.89 -14.14 17.77
C ARG A 179 -2.94 -15.14 18.24
N PHE A 180 -4.06 -15.26 17.50
CA PHE A 180 -5.10 -16.25 17.83
C PHE A 180 -4.57 -17.69 17.69
N SER A 181 -3.75 -17.95 16.66
CA SER A 181 -3.16 -19.26 16.43
C SER A 181 -2.25 -19.74 17.56
N LYS A 182 -1.61 -18.80 18.30
CA LYS A 182 -0.73 -19.17 19.42
C LYS A 182 -1.46 -19.85 20.57
N PHE A 183 -2.74 -19.60 20.74
CA PHE A 183 -3.56 -20.24 21.77
C PHE A 183 -3.89 -21.70 21.44
N GLN A 184 -3.65 -22.13 20.21
CA GLN A 184 -3.86 -23.53 19.79
C GLN A 184 -2.59 -24.37 19.91
N LEU A 185 -1.44 -23.75 20.21
CA LEU A 185 -0.21 -24.49 20.40
C LEU A 185 -0.29 -25.39 21.64
N PHE A 186 0.09 -26.65 21.47
CA PHE A 186 0.06 -27.71 22.49
C PHE A 186 -1.33 -28.21 22.87
N GLU A 187 -2.41 -27.70 22.21
CA GLU A 187 -3.74 -28.28 22.34
C GLU A 187 -3.91 -29.50 21.42
N ILE A 188 -4.91 -30.34 21.72
CA ILE A 188 -5.26 -31.50 20.90
C ILE A 188 -5.94 -31.01 19.60
N ASN A 189 -5.52 -31.55 18.45
CA ASN A 189 -6.17 -31.27 17.18
C ASN A 189 -7.49 -32.07 17.04
N ASP A 190 -8.53 -31.60 17.72
CA ASP A 190 -9.88 -32.14 17.65
C ASP A 190 -10.89 -31.10 17.11
N GLU A 191 -12.11 -31.52 16.94
CA GLU A 191 -13.20 -30.64 16.44
C GLU A 191 -13.43 -29.44 17.36
N LEU A 192 -13.28 -29.62 18.69
CA LEU A 192 -13.48 -28.55 19.66
C LEU A 192 -12.42 -27.44 19.50
N THR A 193 -11.15 -27.83 19.39
CA THR A 193 -10.04 -26.90 19.17
C THR A 193 -10.18 -26.16 17.83
N ARG A 194 -10.55 -26.86 16.76
CA ARG A 194 -10.80 -26.25 15.44
C ARG A 194 -11.97 -25.27 15.48
N SER A 195 -13.05 -25.64 16.14
CA SER A 195 -14.22 -24.74 16.33
C SER A 195 -13.88 -23.53 17.21
N ALA A 196 -13.07 -23.70 18.24
CA ALA A 196 -12.61 -22.59 19.08
C ALA A 196 -11.74 -21.60 18.29
N PHE A 197 -10.84 -22.07 17.44
CA PHE A 197 -10.05 -21.22 16.55
C PHE A 197 -10.96 -20.44 15.59
N LYS A 198 -11.86 -21.11 14.90
CA LYS A 198 -12.83 -20.49 13.98
C LYS A 198 -13.71 -19.47 14.72
N GLY A 199 -14.17 -19.83 15.92
CA GLY A 199 -14.96 -18.93 16.79
C GLY A 199 -14.20 -17.67 17.25
N ALA A 200 -12.88 -17.67 17.26
CA ALA A 200 -12.06 -16.48 17.51
C ALA A 200 -11.79 -15.66 16.24
N VAL A 201 -11.56 -16.31 15.10
CA VAL A 201 -11.18 -15.63 13.84
C VAL A 201 -12.40 -15.03 13.12
N ASP A 202 -13.52 -15.72 13.05
CA ASP A 202 -14.74 -15.26 12.35
C ASP A 202 -15.25 -13.88 12.86
N PRO A 203 -15.42 -13.63 14.16
CA PRO A 203 -15.85 -12.32 14.65
C PRO A 203 -14.85 -11.19 14.31
N TYR A 204 -13.56 -11.50 14.35
CA TYR A 204 -12.52 -10.55 13.97
C TYR A 204 -12.63 -10.16 12.49
N LEU A 205 -12.78 -11.14 11.59
CA LEU A 205 -12.93 -10.89 10.16
C LEU A 205 -14.25 -10.18 9.84
N ARG A 206 -15.35 -10.50 10.54
CA ARG A 206 -16.63 -9.76 10.45
C ARG A 206 -16.49 -8.30 10.87
N ASN A 207 -15.72 -8.03 11.91
CA ASN A 207 -15.42 -6.65 12.31
C ASN A 207 -14.66 -5.90 11.22
N VAL A 208 -13.62 -6.51 10.62
CA VAL A 208 -12.87 -5.94 9.49
C VAL A 208 -13.80 -5.71 8.27
N GLN A 209 -14.72 -6.64 8.01
CA GLN A 209 -15.74 -6.51 6.95
C GLN A 209 -16.67 -5.32 7.22
N GLY A 210 -17.21 -5.20 8.42
CA GLY A 210 -18.07 -4.08 8.84
C GLY A 210 -17.35 -2.73 8.76
N ARG A 211 -16.03 -2.70 8.94
CA ARG A 211 -15.16 -1.53 8.80
C ARG A 211 -14.61 -1.34 7.38
N ARG A 212 -15.19 -1.99 6.37
CA ARG A 212 -14.89 -1.83 4.94
C ARG A 212 -13.49 -2.31 4.52
N GLY A 213 -12.87 -3.23 5.26
CA GLY A 213 -11.55 -3.77 4.91
C GLY A 213 -11.64 -4.89 3.87
N ILE A 214 -12.67 -5.71 3.95
CA ILE A 214 -12.90 -6.85 3.07
C ILE A 214 -14.37 -6.87 2.61
N TYR A 215 -14.60 -7.43 1.43
CA TYR A 215 -15.96 -7.65 0.94
C TYR A 215 -16.56 -8.94 1.47
N ASP A 216 -15.72 -9.99 1.57
CA ASP A 216 -16.15 -11.32 1.96
C ASP A 216 -14.96 -12.13 2.46
N PHE A 217 -15.22 -13.17 3.26
CA PHE A 217 -14.20 -14.11 3.74
C PHE A 217 -14.77 -15.48 3.98
N LEU A 218 -13.91 -16.50 3.98
CA LEU A 218 -14.21 -17.87 4.36
C LEU A 218 -13.06 -18.43 5.19
N VAL A 219 -13.37 -18.99 6.35
CA VAL A 219 -12.42 -19.72 7.20
C VAL A 219 -12.72 -21.21 7.12
N VAL A 220 -11.77 -21.98 6.61
CA VAL A 220 -11.81 -23.44 6.56
C VAL A 220 -10.86 -23.96 7.60
N CYS A 221 -11.37 -24.62 8.61
CA CYS A 221 -10.62 -25.29 9.69
C CYS A 221 -11.49 -26.44 10.20
N ASP A 222 -11.47 -27.53 9.48
CA ASP A 222 -12.30 -28.72 9.72
C ASP A 222 -11.56 -29.99 9.30
N ASP A 223 -12.25 -31.12 9.19
CA ASP A 223 -11.65 -32.39 8.83
C ASP A 223 -11.15 -32.44 7.37
N SER A 224 -11.61 -31.53 6.52
CA SER A 224 -11.17 -31.49 5.12
C SER A 224 -9.72 -31.04 4.95
N ASN A 225 -9.22 -30.17 5.83
CA ASN A 225 -7.84 -29.71 5.84
C ASN A 225 -7.03 -30.22 7.05
N ASN A 226 -7.64 -30.86 8.05
CA ASN A 226 -7.00 -31.55 9.13
C ASN A 226 -7.29 -33.06 9.06
N THR A 227 -6.71 -33.70 8.04
CA THR A 227 -6.81 -35.14 7.85
C THR A 227 -6.03 -35.92 8.90
N ALA A 228 -6.25 -37.26 9.01
CA ALA A 228 -5.51 -38.11 9.92
C ALA A 228 -3.99 -37.95 9.76
N ASP A 229 -3.50 -37.84 8.52
CA ASP A 229 -2.06 -37.64 8.24
C ASP A 229 -1.52 -36.29 8.77
N VAL A 230 -2.35 -35.24 8.78
CA VAL A 230 -1.99 -33.93 9.34
C VAL A 230 -1.92 -34.00 10.86
N ILE A 231 -2.90 -34.67 11.47
CA ILE A 231 -2.95 -34.90 12.92
C ILE A 231 -1.77 -35.78 13.39
N ASP A 232 -1.46 -36.83 12.66
CA ASP A 232 -0.33 -37.73 12.97
C ASP A 232 1.04 -37.03 12.89
N ARG A 233 1.14 -35.95 12.07
CA ARG A 233 2.32 -35.09 12.02
C ARG A 233 2.34 -34.01 13.09
N ASN A 234 1.38 -34.00 14.02
CA ASN A 234 1.20 -32.93 15.02
C ASN A 234 1.04 -31.55 14.42
N GLU A 235 0.37 -31.43 13.24
CA GLU A 235 0.10 -30.20 12.55
C GLU A 235 -1.36 -29.77 12.75
N PHE A 236 -1.58 -28.46 12.74
CA PHE A 236 -2.90 -27.84 12.71
C PHE A 236 -2.97 -26.94 11.48
N GLN A 237 -3.94 -27.15 10.61
CA GLN A 237 -4.10 -26.40 9.37
C GLN A 237 -5.41 -25.60 9.35
N ALA A 238 -5.29 -24.32 9.00
CA ALA A 238 -6.43 -23.44 8.76
C ALA A 238 -6.19 -22.64 7.48
N GLU A 239 -7.21 -22.57 6.63
CA GLU A 239 -7.19 -21.78 5.40
C GLU A 239 -8.16 -20.61 5.52
N ILE A 240 -7.70 -19.41 5.16
CA ILE A 240 -8.48 -18.19 5.24
C ILE A 240 -8.50 -17.51 3.88
N TYR A 241 -9.66 -17.57 3.23
CA TYR A 241 -9.91 -16.93 1.94
C TYR A 241 -10.50 -15.55 2.15
N ILE A 242 -9.92 -14.54 1.49
CA ILE A 242 -10.30 -13.13 1.70
C ILE A 242 -10.52 -12.44 0.36
N LYS A 243 -11.63 -11.72 0.22
CA LYS A 243 -11.88 -10.79 -0.87
C LYS A 243 -11.61 -9.36 -0.39
N PRO A 244 -10.42 -8.78 -0.64
CA PRO A 244 -10.06 -7.47 -0.12
C PRO A 244 -10.83 -6.35 -0.80
N ALA A 245 -11.15 -5.30 -0.06
CA ALA A 245 -11.66 -4.06 -0.61
C ALA A 245 -10.55 -3.32 -1.37
N ARG A 246 -10.87 -2.82 -2.56
CA ARG A 246 -9.92 -2.12 -3.44
C ARG A 246 -10.17 -0.61 -3.45
N SER A 247 -9.12 0.18 -3.51
CA SER A 247 -9.19 1.62 -3.72
C SER A 247 -9.62 1.97 -5.14
N ILE A 248 -10.36 3.08 -5.29
CA ILE A 248 -10.74 3.61 -6.60
C ILE A 248 -9.54 4.33 -7.20
N ASN A 249 -9.12 3.94 -8.40
CA ASN A 249 -8.01 4.56 -9.12
C ASN A 249 -8.45 5.31 -10.38
N PHE A 250 -9.61 4.96 -10.94
CA PHE A 250 -10.15 5.59 -12.15
C PHE A 250 -11.60 5.98 -11.90
N ILE A 251 -11.95 7.19 -12.29
CA ILE A 251 -13.31 7.74 -12.23
C ILE A 251 -13.70 8.13 -13.63
N THR A 252 -14.73 7.49 -14.16
CA THR A 252 -15.36 7.88 -15.42
C THR A 252 -16.69 8.57 -15.09
N ILE A 253 -16.87 9.80 -15.58
CA ILE A 253 -18.09 10.57 -15.42
C ILE A 253 -18.64 10.86 -16.80
N THR A 254 -19.86 10.41 -17.07
CA THR A 254 -20.55 10.66 -18.33
C THR A 254 -21.60 11.73 -18.10
N PHE A 255 -21.52 12.82 -18.84
CA PHE A 255 -22.54 13.86 -18.87
C PHE A 255 -23.41 13.66 -20.11
N VAL A 256 -24.71 13.52 -19.91
CA VAL A 256 -25.69 13.41 -20.99
C VAL A 256 -26.53 14.66 -21.01
N ALA A 257 -26.43 15.43 -22.10
CA ALA A 257 -27.29 16.57 -22.32
C ALA A 257 -28.60 16.08 -22.95
N THR A 258 -29.71 16.31 -22.28
CA THR A 258 -31.06 15.94 -22.74
C THR A 258 -31.81 17.15 -23.27
N ARG A 259 -32.78 16.93 -24.16
CA ARG A 259 -33.69 17.97 -24.62
C ARG A 259 -34.67 18.34 -23.51
N THR A 260 -35.09 19.61 -23.48
CA THR A 260 -36.14 20.10 -22.57
C THR A 260 -37.44 19.32 -22.84
N GLY A 261 -37.95 18.61 -21.85
CA GLY A 261 -39.21 17.84 -22.00
C GLY A 261 -39.04 16.30 -22.01
N VAL A 262 -37.80 15.79 -21.99
CA VAL A 262 -37.54 14.32 -21.82
C VAL A 262 -37.52 13.99 -20.33
N SER A 263 -38.30 13.02 -19.90
CA SER A 263 -38.25 12.54 -18.52
C SER A 263 -36.97 11.71 -18.27
N PHE A 264 -36.31 11.89 -17.13
CA PHE A 264 -35.08 11.13 -16.81
C PHE A 264 -35.30 9.62 -16.70
N ASN A 265 -36.54 9.18 -16.45
CA ASN A 265 -36.89 7.75 -16.40
C ASN A 265 -36.83 7.04 -17.77
N GLU A 266 -36.93 7.78 -18.88
CA GLU A 266 -36.81 7.25 -20.24
C GLU A 266 -35.35 7.08 -20.70
N LEU A 267 -34.38 7.63 -19.94
CA LEU A 267 -32.96 7.58 -20.27
C LEU A 267 -32.20 6.45 -19.57
N ILE A 268 -32.83 5.79 -18.59
CA ILE A 268 -32.22 4.78 -17.72
C ILE A 268 -32.77 3.38 -18.04
N GLY A 269 -33.71 3.26 -18.98
CA GLY A 269 -34.33 2.02 -19.44
C GLY A 269 -33.49 1.19 -20.41
#